data_39c1b0e3fa89a6c7ee1db3c5afae153c
#
_entry.id   39c1b0e3fa89a6c7ee1db3c5afae153c
#
_cell.length_a   1.000
_cell.length_b   1.000
_cell.length_c   1.000
_cell.angle_alpha   90.00
_cell.angle_beta   90.00
_cell.angle_gamma   90.00
#
_symmetry.space_group_name_H-M   'P 1'
#
loop_
_entity.id
_entity.type
_entity.pdbx_description
1 polymer ?
#
loop_
_entity_poly.entity_id
_entity_poly.type
_entity_poly.pdbx_seq_one_letter_code
_entity_poly.pdbx_strand_id
1 'polypeptide(L)'
;ETIADLEGRTLAVQSTTKPEELFLTDASLPALRDLYCFEDRELIYTALGKGYVDAIAAHEVSILQYMQDYNTEYRILDEPLQVVRLGVAFGKNDVRGLETQLTATLDEMRADGTLAAIIGKYLANPEKFLEVDGLVE
;
A
#
# COMPACT_ATOMS: atom_id res chain seq x y z
N GLU A 1 -14.31 7.76 8.63
CA GLU A 1 -12.93 8.14 8.93
C GLU A 1 -12.12 6.94 9.37
N THR A 2 -12.79 5.81 9.58
CA THR A 2 -12.22 4.50 9.92
C THR A 2 -12.61 3.46 8.89
N ILE A 3 -12.02 2.26 8.97
CA ILE A 3 -12.43 1.14 8.12
C ILE A 3 -13.89 0.76 8.36
N ALA A 4 -14.39 0.88 9.59
CA ALA A 4 -15.81 0.61 9.91
C ALA A 4 -16.80 1.50 9.13
N ASP A 5 -16.40 2.70 8.72
CA ASP A 5 -17.25 3.61 7.92
C ASP A 5 -17.49 3.11 6.47
N LEU A 6 -16.83 2.03 6.09
CA LEU A 6 -17.04 1.35 4.79
C LEU A 6 -18.28 0.44 4.81
N GLU A 7 -18.92 0.21 5.97
CA GLU A 7 -20.12 -0.62 6.03
C GLU A 7 -21.20 -0.08 5.08
N GLY A 8 -21.74 -0.95 4.25
CA GLY A 8 -22.74 -0.61 3.24
C GLY A 8 -22.26 0.28 2.09
N ARG A 9 -20.93 0.53 1.98
CA ARG A 9 -20.32 1.30 0.89
C ARG A 9 -19.88 0.40 -0.25
N THR A 10 -19.57 1.03 -1.38
CA THR A 10 -18.93 0.37 -2.51
C THR A 10 -17.44 0.60 -2.48
N LEU A 11 -16.66 -0.48 -2.65
CA LEU A 11 -15.21 -0.44 -2.66
C LEU A 11 -14.66 -0.98 -3.99
N ALA A 12 -13.62 -0.35 -4.53
CA ALA A 12 -12.87 -0.92 -5.65
C ALA A 12 -11.46 -1.33 -5.23
N VAL A 13 -11.02 -2.47 -5.72
CA VAL A 13 -9.69 -3.06 -5.49
C VAL A 13 -9.12 -3.58 -6.80
N GLN A 14 -7.79 -3.73 -6.85
CA GLN A 14 -7.17 -4.48 -7.93
C GLN A 14 -7.29 -5.98 -7.66
N SER A 15 -7.67 -6.74 -8.68
CA SER A 15 -7.79 -8.21 -8.62
C SER A 15 -6.47 -8.86 -8.25
N THR A 16 -6.55 -10.00 -7.56
CA THR A 16 -5.41 -10.80 -7.10
C THR A 16 -4.45 -10.07 -6.16
N THR A 17 -4.95 -9.05 -5.45
CA THR A 17 -4.20 -8.32 -4.44
C THR A 17 -4.69 -8.61 -3.02
N LYS A 18 -3.87 -8.25 -2.03
CA LYS A 18 -4.21 -8.50 -0.62
C LYS A 18 -5.50 -7.79 -0.17
N PRO A 19 -5.81 -6.55 -0.56
CA PRO A 19 -7.11 -5.94 -0.26
C PRO A 19 -8.31 -6.76 -0.74
N GLU A 20 -8.28 -7.31 -1.96
CA GLU A 20 -9.34 -8.18 -2.44
C GLU A 20 -9.51 -9.41 -1.55
N GLU A 21 -8.41 -10.12 -1.28
CA GLU A 21 -8.43 -11.30 -0.41
C GLU A 21 -9.04 -10.98 0.96
N LEU A 22 -8.60 -9.90 1.59
CA LEU A 22 -9.06 -9.51 2.93
C LEU A 22 -10.57 -9.25 2.93
N PHE A 23 -11.10 -8.44 2.02
CA PHE A 23 -12.55 -8.15 1.96
C PHE A 23 -13.40 -9.35 1.57
N LEU A 24 -12.82 -10.38 0.94
CA LEU A 24 -13.52 -11.62 0.63
C LEU A 24 -13.47 -12.67 1.75
N THR A 25 -12.46 -12.62 2.62
CA THR A 25 -12.19 -13.72 3.56
C THR A 25 -12.20 -13.32 5.03
N ASP A 26 -11.96 -12.07 5.35
CA ASP A 26 -11.87 -11.59 6.73
C ASP A 26 -13.24 -11.08 7.22
N ALA A 27 -13.90 -11.91 8.01
CA ALA A 27 -15.22 -11.59 8.59
C ALA A 27 -15.18 -10.47 9.65
N SER A 28 -14.00 -9.99 10.06
CA SER A 28 -13.87 -8.86 10.98
C SER A 28 -13.99 -7.52 10.27
N LEU A 29 -13.86 -7.49 8.94
CA LEU A 29 -14.04 -6.28 8.14
C LEU A 29 -15.53 -5.96 7.94
N PRO A 30 -15.88 -4.67 7.74
CA PRO A 30 -17.27 -4.26 7.55
C PRO A 30 -17.87 -4.88 6.28
N ALA A 31 -19.17 -5.20 6.33
CA ALA A 31 -19.91 -5.70 5.19
C ALA A 31 -20.09 -4.59 4.15
N LEU A 32 -19.49 -4.76 3.00
CA LEU A 32 -19.64 -3.82 1.87
C LEU A 32 -21.00 -4.02 1.18
N ARG A 33 -21.53 -2.97 0.55
CA ARG A 33 -22.62 -3.10 -0.39
C ARG A 33 -22.19 -3.87 -1.64
N ASP A 34 -21.05 -3.47 -2.23
CA ASP A 34 -20.43 -4.14 -3.38
C ASP A 34 -18.91 -3.99 -3.35
N LEU A 35 -18.22 -5.04 -3.79
CA LEU A 35 -16.77 -5.06 -4.02
C LEU A 35 -16.52 -5.19 -5.53
N TYR A 36 -15.91 -4.18 -6.12
CA TYR A 36 -15.52 -4.15 -7.53
C TYR A 36 -14.05 -4.51 -7.70
N CYS A 37 -13.75 -5.59 -8.40
CA CYS A 37 -12.39 -6.06 -8.66
C CYS A 37 -12.00 -5.76 -10.11
N PHE A 38 -10.93 -5.00 -10.30
CA PHE A 38 -10.43 -4.63 -11.62
C PHE A 38 -9.05 -5.25 -11.85
N GLU A 39 -8.79 -5.76 -13.04
CA GLU A 39 -7.46 -6.28 -13.39
C GLU A 39 -6.44 -5.14 -13.48
N ASP A 40 -6.85 -4.01 -14.04
CA ASP A 40 -6.01 -2.84 -14.21
C ASP A 40 -6.18 -1.87 -13.02
N ARG A 41 -5.06 -1.55 -12.37
CA ARG A 41 -5.05 -0.63 -11.22
C ARG A 41 -5.55 0.78 -11.56
N GLU A 42 -5.31 1.26 -12.78
CA GLU A 42 -5.76 2.60 -13.19
C GLU A 42 -7.29 2.73 -13.17
N LEU A 43 -8.00 1.62 -13.34
CA LEU A 43 -9.46 1.61 -13.33
C LEU A 43 -10.04 1.85 -11.93
N ILE A 44 -9.35 1.45 -10.86
CA ILE A 44 -9.83 1.73 -9.48
C ILE A 44 -9.86 3.23 -9.20
N TYR A 45 -8.83 3.96 -9.61
CA TYR A 45 -8.77 5.42 -9.47
C TYR A 45 -9.80 6.12 -10.35
N THR A 46 -9.98 5.62 -11.58
CA THR A 46 -11.01 6.14 -12.49
C THR A 46 -12.41 5.94 -11.91
N ALA A 47 -12.69 4.78 -11.30
CA ALA A 47 -13.98 4.49 -10.69
C ALA A 47 -14.25 5.43 -9.49
N LEU A 48 -13.24 5.68 -8.64
CA LEU A 48 -13.36 6.63 -7.53
C LEU A 48 -13.58 8.05 -8.04
N GLY A 49 -12.75 8.52 -8.97
CA GLY A 49 -12.83 9.88 -9.51
C GLY A 49 -14.16 10.20 -10.21
N LYS A 50 -14.81 9.17 -10.76
CA LYS A 50 -16.15 9.30 -11.39
C LYS A 50 -17.32 9.05 -10.43
N GLY A 51 -17.03 8.72 -9.17
CA GLY A 51 -18.07 8.42 -8.17
C GLY A 51 -18.81 7.11 -8.42
N TYR A 52 -18.21 6.17 -9.15
CA TYR A 52 -18.80 4.83 -9.32
C TYR A 52 -18.63 3.96 -8.09
N VAL A 53 -17.63 4.27 -7.27
CA VAL A 53 -17.38 3.65 -5.97
C VAL A 53 -17.17 4.73 -4.91
N ASP A 54 -17.45 4.38 -3.66
CA ASP A 54 -17.31 5.28 -2.51
C ASP A 54 -15.85 5.33 -2.02
N ALA A 55 -15.10 4.24 -2.20
CA ALA A 55 -13.71 4.11 -1.75
C ALA A 55 -12.91 3.16 -2.65
N ILE A 56 -11.59 3.21 -2.48
CA ILE A 56 -10.64 2.24 -3.06
C ILE A 56 -9.71 1.72 -1.97
N ALA A 57 -9.19 0.49 -2.14
CA ALA A 57 -8.11 -0.01 -1.31
C ALA A 57 -6.91 -0.41 -2.18
N ALA A 58 -5.76 0.20 -1.90
CA ALA A 58 -4.51 0.01 -2.61
C ALA A 58 -3.32 0.32 -1.68
N HIS A 59 -2.10 0.06 -2.15
CA HIS A 59 -0.92 0.50 -1.42
C HIS A 59 -0.87 2.04 -1.31
N GLU A 60 -0.64 2.56 -0.11
CA GLU A 60 -0.58 3.99 0.17
C GLU A 60 0.36 4.74 -0.78
N VAL A 61 1.56 4.21 -1.01
CA VAL A 61 2.54 4.80 -1.95
C VAL A 61 1.96 4.94 -3.36
N SER A 62 1.18 3.95 -3.81
CA SER A 62 0.53 3.99 -5.13
C SER A 62 -0.56 5.07 -5.21
N ILE A 63 -1.30 5.26 -4.11
CA ILE A 63 -2.32 6.31 -4.02
C ILE A 63 -1.65 7.69 -4.04
N LEU A 64 -0.61 7.89 -3.23
CA LEU A 64 0.14 9.15 -3.15
C LEU A 64 0.78 9.51 -4.50
N GLN A 65 1.37 8.53 -5.18
CA GLN A 65 1.95 8.74 -6.51
C GLN A 65 0.88 9.14 -7.53
N TYR A 66 -0.27 8.45 -7.54
CA TYR A 66 -1.38 8.80 -8.43
C TYR A 66 -1.88 10.23 -8.19
N MET A 67 -2.05 10.62 -6.92
CA MET A 67 -2.46 11.96 -6.55
C MET A 67 -1.48 13.02 -7.06
N GLN A 68 -0.19 12.75 -6.98
CA GLN A 68 0.86 13.64 -7.48
C GLN A 68 0.86 13.73 -9.01
N ASP A 69 0.81 12.58 -9.71
CA ASP A 69 0.91 12.51 -11.17
C ASP A 69 -0.29 13.16 -11.87
N TYR A 70 -1.47 13.04 -11.28
CA TYR A 70 -2.73 13.55 -11.85
C TYR A 70 -3.23 14.84 -11.19
N ASN A 71 -2.46 15.41 -10.26
CA ASN A 71 -2.81 16.62 -9.50
C ASN A 71 -4.25 16.54 -8.94
N THR A 72 -4.54 15.42 -8.29
CA THR A 72 -5.84 15.15 -7.65
C THR A 72 -5.65 14.91 -6.17
N GLU A 73 -6.71 15.12 -5.39
CA GLU A 73 -6.68 14.92 -3.95
C GLU A 73 -7.69 13.87 -3.52
N TYR A 74 -7.24 12.88 -2.77
CA TYR A 74 -8.07 11.91 -2.07
C TYR A 74 -7.76 11.94 -0.59
N ARG A 75 -8.74 11.67 0.23
CA ARG A 75 -8.53 11.45 1.65
C ARG A 75 -8.13 9.98 1.87
N ILE A 76 -6.98 9.78 2.48
CA ILE A 76 -6.54 8.46 2.95
C ILE A 76 -7.03 8.29 4.39
N LEU A 77 -7.52 7.10 4.75
CA LEU A 77 -7.89 6.78 6.13
C LEU A 77 -6.65 6.71 7.01
N ASP A 78 -6.75 7.19 8.24
CA ASP A 78 -5.64 7.10 9.21
C ASP A 78 -5.39 5.66 9.66
N GLU A 79 -6.43 4.84 9.64
CA GLU A 79 -6.38 3.41 9.97
C GLU A 79 -5.98 2.60 8.73
N PRO A 80 -4.80 1.95 8.74
CA PRO A 80 -4.39 1.11 7.62
C PRO A 80 -5.18 -0.22 7.62
N LEU A 81 -5.58 -0.67 6.43
CA LEU A 81 -6.19 -1.99 6.27
C LEU A 81 -5.22 -3.11 6.68
N GLN A 82 -3.96 -2.97 6.34
CA GLN A 82 -2.86 -3.85 6.71
C GLN A 82 -1.52 -3.13 6.55
N VAL A 83 -0.61 -3.36 7.48
CA VAL A 83 0.79 -2.95 7.35
C VAL A 83 1.60 -4.14 6.85
N VAL A 84 2.38 -3.94 5.78
CA VAL A 84 3.19 -4.99 5.15
C VAL A 84 4.64 -4.56 5.00
N ARG A 85 5.55 -5.53 5.06
CA ARG A 85 6.96 -5.31 4.72
C ARG A 85 7.18 -5.49 3.22
N LEU A 86 8.00 -4.65 2.63
CA LEU A 86 8.53 -4.87 1.30
C LEU A 86 9.88 -5.55 1.39
N GLY A 87 10.08 -6.55 0.57
CA GLY A 87 11.35 -7.27 0.47
C GLY A 87 11.78 -7.46 -0.98
N VAL A 88 13.08 -7.69 -1.17
CA VAL A 88 13.65 -8.05 -2.46
C VAL A 88 13.88 -9.55 -2.47
N ALA A 89 13.34 -10.24 -3.47
CA ALA A 89 13.52 -11.68 -3.63
C ALA A 89 14.67 -11.98 -4.61
N PHE A 90 15.44 -12.97 -4.28
CA PHE A 90 16.54 -13.51 -5.12
C PHE A 90 16.18 -14.94 -5.55
N GLY A 91 16.77 -15.39 -6.63
CA GLY A 91 16.64 -16.77 -7.06
C GLY A 91 17.13 -17.75 -5.98
N LYS A 92 16.38 -18.84 -5.73
CA LYS A 92 16.72 -19.83 -4.70
C LYS A 92 18.16 -20.37 -4.78
N ASN A 93 18.74 -20.42 -5.98
CA ASN A 93 20.08 -20.92 -6.24
C ASN A 93 21.10 -19.78 -6.47
N ASP A 94 20.78 -18.55 -6.09
CA ASP A 94 21.71 -17.43 -6.18
C ASP A 94 22.77 -17.57 -5.08
N VAL A 95 24.01 -17.81 -5.50
CA VAL A 95 25.16 -18.00 -4.59
C VAL A 95 26.06 -16.76 -4.50
N ARG A 96 25.62 -15.62 -5.04
CA ARG A 96 26.41 -14.38 -5.05
C ARG A 96 26.41 -13.65 -3.71
N GLY A 97 25.57 -14.06 -2.77
CA GLY A 97 25.39 -13.40 -1.46
C GLY A 97 24.81 -11.98 -1.56
N LEU A 98 24.05 -11.70 -2.61
CA LEU A 98 23.49 -10.38 -2.85
C LEU A 98 22.45 -9.98 -1.80
N GLU A 99 21.69 -10.95 -1.28
CA GLU A 99 20.72 -10.70 -0.22
C GLU A 99 21.38 -10.16 1.04
N THR A 100 22.52 -10.74 1.44
CA THR A 100 23.29 -10.29 2.61
C THR A 100 23.88 -8.90 2.38
N GLN A 101 24.46 -8.68 1.19
CA GLN A 101 25.08 -7.40 0.85
C GLN A 101 24.02 -6.29 0.77
N LEU A 102 22.87 -6.56 0.14
CA LEU A 102 21.77 -5.59 0.02
C LEU A 102 21.21 -5.23 1.41
N THR A 103 21.00 -6.25 2.26
CA THR A 103 20.49 -6.02 3.62
C THR A 103 21.45 -5.13 4.41
N ALA A 104 22.74 -5.46 4.42
CA ALA A 104 23.74 -4.65 5.11
C ALA A 104 23.79 -3.20 4.58
N THR A 105 23.75 -3.02 3.26
CA THR A 105 23.74 -1.69 2.64
C THR A 105 22.49 -0.90 3.02
N LEU A 106 21.30 -1.52 3.02
CA LEU A 106 20.08 -0.86 3.41
C LEU A 106 20.06 -0.47 4.90
N ASP A 107 20.66 -1.29 5.75
CA ASP A 107 20.79 -0.99 7.18
C ASP A 107 21.76 0.18 7.41
N GLU A 108 22.88 0.25 6.69
CA GLU A 108 23.78 1.40 6.70
C GLU A 108 23.08 2.67 6.23
N MET A 109 22.34 2.60 5.10
CA MET A 109 21.61 3.74 4.56
C MET A 109 20.45 4.20 5.47
N ARG A 110 19.89 3.30 6.24
CA ARG A 110 18.90 3.64 7.27
C ARG A 110 19.58 4.37 8.43
N ALA A 111 20.71 3.88 8.89
CA ALA A 111 21.44 4.43 10.02
C ALA A 111 22.02 5.84 9.73
N ASP A 112 22.50 6.08 8.52
CA ASP A 112 23.12 7.35 8.13
C ASP A 112 22.12 8.39 7.55
N GLY A 113 20.84 8.02 7.42
CA GLY A 113 19.77 8.89 6.89
C GLY A 113 19.68 8.96 5.36
N THR A 114 20.55 8.25 4.64
CA THR A 114 20.54 8.23 3.17
C THR A 114 19.22 7.68 2.63
N LEU A 115 18.67 6.64 3.26
CA LEU A 115 17.40 6.05 2.85
C LEU A 115 16.24 7.03 3.03
N ALA A 116 16.18 7.74 4.17
CA ALA A 116 15.19 8.79 4.40
C ALA A 116 15.28 9.91 3.36
N ALA A 117 16.50 10.33 3.03
CA ALA A 117 16.73 11.37 2.02
C ALA A 117 16.29 10.95 0.60
N ILE A 118 16.45 9.66 0.26
CA ILE A 118 15.96 9.12 -1.02
C ILE A 118 14.43 9.07 -1.05
N ILE A 119 13.81 8.50 -0.01
CA ILE A 119 12.34 8.41 0.09
C ILE A 119 11.70 9.80 0.07
N GLY A 120 12.30 10.76 0.77
CA GLY A 120 11.81 12.15 0.84
C GLY A 120 11.80 12.91 -0.48
N LYS A 121 12.46 12.37 -1.55
CA LYS A 121 12.34 12.93 -2.90
C LYS A 121 10.99 12.61 -3.55
N TYR A 122 10.31 11.58 -3.09
CA TYR A 122 9.10 11.05 -3.69
C TYR A 122 7.89 11.13 -2.77
N LEU A 123 8.11 11.02 -1.46
CA LEU A 123 7.04 10.92 -0.46
C LEU A 123 7.25 11.97 0.65
N ALA A 124 6.18 12.65 1.03
CA ALA A 124 6.16 13.41 2.26
C ALA A 124 6.24 12.45 3.46
N ASN A 125 6.88 12.83 4.55
CA ASN A 125 7.06 12.02 5.76
C ASN A 125 7.81 10.68 5.52
N PRO A 126 9.05 10.71 5.03
CA PRO A 126 9.83 9.51 4.73
C PRO A 126 10.00 8.57 5.94
N GLU A 127 10.04 9.10 7.15
CA GLU A 127 10.21 8.35 8.40
C GLU A 127 9.09 7.29 8.59
N LYS A 128 7.87 7.60 8.19
CA LYS A 128 6.74 6.66 8.24
C LYS A 128 7.03 5.33 7.49
N PHE A 129 7.85 5.39 6.44
CA PHE A 129 8.19 4.24 5.60
C PHE A 129 9.46 3.52 6.05
N LEU A 130 10.14 4.05 7.08
CA LEU A 130 11.33 3.46 7.68
C LEU A 130 11.05 2.77 9.02
N GLU A 131 9.92 3.08 9.64
CA GLU A 131 9.50 2.44 10.88
C GLU A 131 9.18 0.97 10.63
N VAL A 132 9.84 0.10 11.38
CA VAL A 132 9.72 -1.37 11.26
C VAL A 132 9.01 -1.96 12.49
N ASP A 133 8.68 -1.12 13.47
CA ASP A 133 8.10 -1.53 14.73
C ASP A 133 6.60 -1.82 14.61
N GLY A 134 6.17 -2.96 15.17
CA GLY A 134 4.76 -3.35 15.24
C GLY A 134 4.29 -4.33 14.14
N LEU A 135 5.18 -4.86 13.32
CA LEU A 135 4.83 -5.90 12.36
C LEU A 135 4.78 -7.26 13.07
N VAL A 136 3.60 -7.84 13.14
CA VAL A 136 3.38 -9.21 13.60
C VAL A 136 3.95 -10.17 12.56
N GLU A 137 4.77 -11.15 13.01
CA GLU A 137 5.27 -12.24 12.16
C GLU A 137 4.16 -13.18 11.73
#